data_b78a6e6e67e75623fd49e5eb35703f33
#
_entry.id   b78a6e6e67e75623fd49e5eb35703f33
#
_cell.length_a   1.000
_cell.length_b   1.000
_cell.length_c   1.000
_cell.angle_alpha   90.00
_cell.angle_beta   90.00
_cell.angle_gamma   90.00
#
_symmetry.space_group_name_H-M   'P 1'
#
loop_
_entity.id
_entity.type
_entity.pdbx_description
1 polymer ?
#
loop_
_entity_poly.entity_id
_entity_poly.type
_entity_poly.pdbx_seq_one_letter_code
_entity_poly.pdbx_strand_id
1 'polypeptide(L)'
;MTFLIAVLVIVVIILIVTNIRIIPQSSAAVIERLGAYHSTWQVGLHVKFPVIDRVANRISLKEKVLDFEPQPVITKDNVTMMIDTVVYFQITDPKLYTYGVERPINALENLSATTLRNIIGDLELDQTLTSRDVINTKMRSILDEATDPWGIKVNRVEVKNIMPPEAIKEAMEKQMREERERREAILIAEGQKQSAILVAEGKKQSLILEAEAHKEAAIQKARGEAEAIREVQNAKAEGLKMLKEAKMDDTVLKLRSLEAFEVAANGQATKLIIPSEIQNMAGIVSSITEIAKK
;
A
#
# COMPACT_ATOMS: atom_id res chain seq x y z
N MET A 1 37.83 68.91 -46.15
CA MET A 1 37.09 67.78 -46.77
C MET A 1 37.26 66.47 -46.01
N THR A 2 38.50 66.02 -45.83
CA THR A 2 38.80 64.73 -45.16
C THR A 2 38.30 64.63 -43.69
N PHE A 3 38.40 65.71 -42.92
CA PHE A 3 37.89 65.76 -41.51
C PHE A 3 36.36 65.63 -41.47
N LEU A 4 35.63 66.32 -42.35
CA LEU A 4 34.14 66.23 -42.44
C LEU A 4 33.67 64.82 -42.84
N ILE A 5 34.39 64.17 -43.76
CA ILE A 5 34.08 62.77 -44.13
C ILE A 5 34.35 61.82 -42.97
N ALA A 6 35.45 62.00 -42.20
CA ALA A 6 35.76 61.17 -41.05
C ALA A 6 34.71 61.29 -39.97
N VAL A 7 34.24 62.49 -39.66
CA VAL A 7 33.16 62.75 -38.69
C VAL A 7 31.83 62.10 -39.16
N LEU A 8 31.52 62.25 -40.42
CA LEU A 8 30.29 61.60 -41.00
C LEU A 8 30.33 60.07 -40.87
N VAL A 9 31.49 59.44 -41.19
CA VAL A 9 31.66 57.99 -41.04
C VAL A 9 31.53 57.54 -39.60
N ILE A 10 32.14 58.27 -38.66
CA ILE A 10 31.99 57.97 -37.21
C ILE A 10 30.55 58.05 -36.77
N VAL A 11 29.79 59.07 -37.17
CA VAL A 11 28.37 59.22 -36.86
C VAL A 11 27.55 58.07 -37.43
N VAL A 12 27.81 57.67 -38.66
CA VAL A 12 27.14 56.50 -39.30
C VAL A 12 27.46 55.19 -38.52
N ILE A 13 28.68 54.98 -38.12
CA ILE A 13 29.08 53.80 -37.37
C ILE A 13 28.38 53.80 -35.98
N ILE A 14 28.33 54.94 -35.31
CA ILE A 14 27.62 55.07 -34.01
C ILE A 14 26.15 54.80 -34.20
N LEU A 15 25.51 55.32 -35.24
CA LEU A 15 24.10 55.07 -35.56
C LEU A 15 23.85 53.56 -35.81
N ILE A 16 24.71 52.90 -36.51
CA ILE A 16 24.56 51.44 -36.77
C ILE A 16 24.71 50.64 -35.45
N VAL A 17 25.76 50.90 -34.68
CA VAL A 17 26.03 50.16 -33.45
C VAL A 17 24.96 50.36 -32.37
N THR A 18 24.41 51.58 -32.24
CA THR A 18 23.35 51.86 -31.24
C THR A 18 22.00 51.21 -31.60
N ASN A 19 21.79 50.92 -32.86
CA ASN A 19 20.52 50.31 -33.34
C ASN A 19 20.58 48.77 -33.43
N ILE A 20 21.72 48.14 -33.17
CA ILE A 20 21.81 46.71 -33.03
C ILE A 20 21.20 46.29 -31.68
N ARG A 21 20.26 45.33 -31.74
CA ARG A 21 19.63 44.74 -30.57
C ARG A 21 19.72 43.24 -30.62
N ILE A 22 20.18 42.66 -29.51
CA ILE A 22 20.24 41.20 -29.31
C ILE A 22 19.03 40.82 -28.48
N ILE A 23 18.23 39.90 -28.99
CA ILE A 23 17.10 39.30 -28.30
C ILE A 23 17.58 37.97 -27.70
N PRO A 24 17.55 37.84 -26.35
CA PRO A 24 17.96 36.61 -25.67
C PRO A 24 16.98 35.49 -25.94
N GLN A 25 17.41 34.25 -25.66
CA GLN A 25 16.58 33.06 -25.80
C GLN A 25 15.33 33.14 -24.93
N SER A 26 14.22 32.57 -25.41
CA SER A 26 12.90 32.60 -24.75
C SER A 26 12.37 34.03 -24.51
N SER A 27 12.71 34.97 -25.39
CA SER A 27 12.18 36.34 -25.38
C SER A 27 11.81 36.76 -26.81
N ALA A 28 10.86 37.66 -26.91
CA ALA A 28 10.47 38.29 -28.16
C ALA A 28 10.32 39.79 -27.96
N ALA A 29 10.47 40.58 -29.03
CA ALA A 29 10.22 41.99 -29.03
C ALA A 29 9.25 42.37 -30.15
N VAL A 30 8.23 43.12 -29.79
CA VAL A 30 7.26 43.65 -30.76
C VAL A 30 7.75 45.01 -31.24
N ILE A 31 7.85 45.16 -32.55
CA ILE A 31 8.34 46.38 -33.20
C ILE A 31 7.20 47.12 -33.89
N GLU A 32 7.12 48.37 -33.54
CA GLU A 32 6.25 49.35 -34.20
C GLU A 32 7.05 50.21 -35.18
N ARG A 33 6.47 50.45 -36.33
CA ARG A 33 6.98 51.43 -37.30
C ARG A 33 5.95 52.54 -37.51
N LEU A 34 6.32 53.75 -37.13
CA LEU A 34 5.42 54.90 -37.20
C LEU A 34 4.05 54.70 -36.53
N GLY A 35 4.05 53.93 -35.40
CA GLY A 35 2.82 53.65 -34.64
C GLY A 35 2.03 52.42 -35.11
N ALA A 36 2.42 51.80 -36.21
CA ALA A 36 1.79 50.54 -36.66
C ALA A 36 2.68 49.33 -36.34
N TYR A 37 2.04 48.16 -36.04
CA TYR A 37 2.77 46.90 -35.91
C TYR A 37 3.53 46.61 -37.20
N HIS A 38 4.82 46.39 -37.07
CA HIS A 38 5.69 46.04 -38.20
C HIS A 38 6.10 44.57 -38.18
N SER A 39 6.70 44.13 -37.10
CA SER A 39 7.19 42.74 -36.99
C SER A 39 7.43 42.33 -35.53
N THR A 40 7.47 41.04 -35.30
CA THR A 40 7.90 40.44 -34.00
C THR A 40 9.29 39.88 -34.17
N TRP A 41 10.26 40.39 -33.42
CA TRP A 41 11.60 39.89 -33.40
C TRP A 41 11.73 38.71 -32.44
N GLN A 42 12.21 37.61 -32.99
CA GLN A 42 12.56 36.42 -32.21
C GLN A 42 14.02 36.46 -31.74
N VAL A 43 14.50 35.36 -31.19
CA VAL A 43 15.88 35.22 -30.72
C VAL A 43 16.88 35.53 -31.82
N GLY A 44 17.92 36.29 -31.49
CA GLY A 44 19.00 36.60 -32.41
C GLY A 44 19.34 38.10 -32.47
N LEU A 45 20.15 38.44 -33.46
CA LEU A 45 20.60 39.80 -33.72
C LEU A 45 19.65 40.48 -34.70
N HIS A 46 19.14 41.64 -34.31
CA HIS A 46 18.24 42.47 -35.12
C HIS A 46 18.75 43.90 -35.17
N VAL A 47 18.45 44.56 -36.27
CA VAL A 47 18.80 45.97 -36.46
C VAL A 47 17.50 46.77 -36.64
N LYS A 48 17.31 47.79 -35.81
CA LYS A 48 16.16 48.68 -35.95
C LYS A 48 16.55 49.91 -36.81
N PHE A 49 15.61 50.42 -37.56
CA PHE A 49 15.80 51.71 -38.21
C PHE A 49 15.70 52.84 -37.18
N PRO A 50 16.75 53.69 -37.06
CA PRO A 50 16.69 54.81 -36.14
C PRO A 50 15.52 55.73 -36.49
N VAL A 51 14.88 56.27 -35.43
CA VAL A 51 13.75 57.25 -35.49
C VAL A 51 12.42 56.60 -35.95
N ILE A 52 12.43 55.65 -36.90
CA ILE A 52 11.21 55.08 -37.50
C ILE A 52 10.70 53.88 -36.69
N ASP A 53 11.62 53.01 -36.24
CA ASP A 53 11.27 51.79 -35.52
C ASP A 53 11.35 52.00 -34.00
N ARG A 54 10.28 51.60 -33.30
CA ARG A 54 10.21 51.60 -31.83
C ARG A 54 9.96 50.18 -31.33
N VAL A 55 10.63 49.81 -30.24
CA VAL A 55 10.30 48.60 -29.51
C VAL A 55 9.10 48.90 -28.62
N ALA A 56 7.92 48.35 -28.97
CA ALA A 56 6.69 48.55 -28.22
C ALA A 56 6.70 47.79 -26.91
N ASN A 57 7.09 46.50 -26.97
CA ASN A 57 7.10 45.65 -25.80
C ASN A 57 8.19 44.58 -25.93
N ARG A 58 8.78 44.20 -24.78
CA ARG A 58 9.67 43.03 -24.62
C ARG A 58 8.99 41.99 -23.77
N ILE A 59 8.82 40.82 -24.32
CA ILE A 59 8.00 39.78 -23.75
C ILE A 59 8.89 38.54 -23.49
N SER A 60 8.80 37.98 -22.28
CA SER A 60 9.39 36.70 -21.97
C SER A 60 8.39 35.60 -22.37
N LEU A 61 8.85 34.65 -23.18
CA LEU A 61 8.06 33.47 -23.60
C LEU A 61 8.17 32.30 -22.63
N LYS A 62 8.89 32.51 -21.52
CA LYS A 62 8.97 31.51 -20.44
C LYS A 62 7.63 31.42 -19.72
N GLU A 63 7.33 30.26 -19.19
CA GLU A 63 6.20 30.11 -18.28
C GLU A 63 6.31 31.06 -17.10
N LYS A 64 5.20 31.69 -16.77
CA LYS A 64 5.06 32.62 -15.66
C LYS A 64 4.02 32.07 -14.70
N VAL A 65 4.20 32.41 -13.44
CA VAL A 65 3.29 32.07 -12.35
C VAL A 65 2.69 33.34 -11.82
N LEU A 66 1.35 33.38 -11.72
CA LEU A 66 0.61 34.43 -11.05
C LEU A 66 -0.10 33.85 -9.84
N ASP A 67 0.19 34.40 -8.70
CA ASP A 67 -0.48 34.08 -7.43
C ASP A 67 -1.50 35.21 -7.20
N PHE A 68 -2.78 34.85 -7.21
CA PHE A 68 -3.86 35.84 -7.02
C PHE A 68 -4.28 35.85 -5.56
N GLU A 69 -4.63 37.03 -5.07
CA GLU A 69 -5.13 37.21 -3.72
C GLU A 69 -6.42 36.42 -3.49
N PRO A 70 -6.69 35.99 -2.22
CA PRO A 70 -7.89 35.26 -1.88
C PRO A 70 -9.17 35.99 -2.31
N GLN A 71 -10.02 35.31 -3.09
CA GLN A 71 -11.27 35.84 -3.62
C GLN A 71 -12.45 35.31 -2.80
N PRO A 72 -13.40 36.18 -2.41
CA PRO A 72 -14.64 35.74 -1.78
C PRO A 72 -15.54 35.04 -2.79
N VAL A 73 -15.96 33.83 -2.50
CA VAL A 73 -16.88 33.03 -3.30
C VAL A 73 -18.00 32.48 -2.43
N ILE A 74 -19.13 32.17 -3.03
CA ILE A 74 -20.30 31.63 -2.35
C ILE A 74 -20.63 30.30 -3.02
N THR A 75 -20.73 29.23 -2.22
CA THR A 75 -21.12 27.90 -2.69
C THR A 75 -22.62 27.79 -2.91
N LYS A 76 -23.04 26.71 -3.55
CA LYS A 76 -24.44 26.38 -3.80
C LYS A 76 -25.29 26.28 -2.52
N ASP A 77 -24.70 25.82 -1.44
CA ASP A 77 -25.31 25.74 -0.09
C ASP A 77 -25.16 27.04 0.72
N ASN A 78 -24.86 28.15 0.03
CA ASN A 78 -24.81 29.52 0.57
C ASN A 78 -23.74 29.76 1.64
N VAL A 79 -22.63 29.05 1.56
CA VAL A 79 -21.47 29.29 2.42
C VAL A 79 -20.48 30.21 1.71
N THR A 80 -20.14 31.34 2.37
CA THR A 80 -19.10 32.26 1.87
C THR A 80 -17.73 31.76 2.31
N MET A 81 -16.80 31.62 1.37
CA MET A 81 -15.43 31.21 1.66
C MET A 81 -14.42 32.04 0.89
N MET A 82 -13.17 32.05 1.33
CA MET A 82 -12.05 32.68 0.64
C MET A 82 -11.23 31.62 -0.06
N ILE A 83 -10.98 31.82 -1.35
CA ILE A 83 -10.20 30.89 -2.17
C ILE A 83 -9.12 31.65 -2.92
N ASP A 84 -7.86 31.23 -2.79
CA ASP A 84 -6.73 31.72 -3.56
C ASP A 84 -6.38 30.73 -4.67
N THR A 85 -5.96 31.30 -5.81
CA THR A 85 -5.62 30.52 -7.00
C THR A 85 -4.27 30.93 -7.57
N VAL A 86 -3.57 29.96 -8.13
CA VAL A 86 -2.32 30.16 -8.84
C VAL A 86 -2.50 29.73 -10.29
N VAL A 87 -2.13 30.61 -11.21
CA VAL A 87 -2.24 30.38 -12.65
C VAL A 87 -0.86 30.32 -13.27
N TYR A 88 -0.57 29.22 -13.96
CA TYR A 88 0.64 28.99 -14.75
C TYR A 88 0.32 29.22 -16.21
N PHE A 89 0.98 30.21 -16.81
CA PHE A 89 0.72 30.60 -18.20
C PHE A 89 2.01 30.95 -18.94
N GLN A 90 1.94 30.86 -20.24
CA GLN A 90 3.01 31.32 -21.14
C GLN A 90 2.42 32.19 -22.26
N ILE A 91 3.25 33.07 -22.77
CA ILE A 91 2.86 33.90 -23.91
C ILE A 91 3.26 33.18 -25.19
N THR A 92 2.27 32.84 -26.02
CA THR A 92 2.45 32.13 -27.28
C THR A 92 2.58 33.09 -28.44
N ASP A 93 1.77 34.16 -28.46
CA ASP A 93 1.83 35.20 -29.49
C ASP A 93 2.10 36.59 -28.89
N PRO A 94 3.34 37.12 -29.05
CA PRO A 94 3.72 38.44 -28.58
C PRO A 94 2.91 39.58 -29.17
N LYS A 95 2.43 39.46 -30.40
CA LYS A 95 1.60 40.49 -31.05
C LYS A 95 0.25 40.56 -30.39
N LEU A 96 -0.44 39.44 -30.25
CA LEU A 96 -1.75 39.38 -29.59
C LEU A 96 -1.64 39.81 -28.12
N TYR A 97 -0.59 39.44 -27.42
CA TYR A 97 -0.35 39.86 -26.04
C TYR A 97 -0.20 41.39 -25.90
N THR A 98 0.41 42.04 -26.89
CA THR A 98 0.66 43.50 -26.83
C THR A 98 -0.55 44.31 -27.25
N TYR A 99 -1.37 43.83 -28.21
CA TYR A 99 -2.46 44.61 -28.81
C TYR A 99 -3.85 44.02 -28.59
N GLY A 100 -3.95 42.74 -28.12
CA GLY A 100 -5.24 42.08 -27.95
C GLY A 100 -6.02 42.58 -26.75
N VAL A 101 -5.34 43.00 -25.67
CA VAL A 101 -5.97 43.55 -24.47
C VAL A 101 -5.06 44.56 -23.79
N GLU A 102 -5.63 45.59 -23.20
CA GLU A 102 -4.85 46.71 -22.62
C GLU A 102 -3.98 46.29 -21.46
N ARG A 103 -4.49 45.43 -20.56
CA ARG A 103 -3.80 44.92 -19.36
C ARG A 103 -4.00 43.42 -19.21
N PRO A 104 -3.21 42.60 -19.91
CA PRO A 104 -3.42 41.17 -19.97
C PRO A 104 -3.46 40.48 -18.60
N ILE A 105 -2.58 40.88 -17.69
CA ILE A 105 -2.49 40.29 -16.35
C ILE A 105 -3.74 40.59 -15.51
N ASN A 106 -4.19 41.86 -15.49
CA ASN A 106 -5.40 42.26 -14.76
C ASN A 106 -6.66 41.62 -15.38
N ALA A 107 -6.69 41.51 -16.71
CA ALA A 107 -7.78 40.82 -17.40
C ALA A 107 -7.83 39.30 -17.02
N LEU A 108 -6.67 38.65 -16.97
CA LEU A 108 -6.56 37.24 -16.53
C LEU A 108 -6.99 37.06 -15.06
N GLU A 109 -6.64 38.02 -14.18
CA GLU A 109 -7.03 38.02 -12.77
C GLU A 109 -8.55 38.09 -12.62
N ASN A 110 -9.19 39.11 -13.27
CA ASN A 110 -10.63 39.28 -13.21
C ASN A 110 -11.38 38.09 -13.84
N LEU A 111 -10.88 37.56 -14.94
CA LEU A 111 -11.43 36.37 -15.58
C LEU A 111 -11.32 35.13 -14.66
N SER A 112 -10.17 34.96 -14.02
CA SER A 112 -9.96 33.87 -13.04
C SER A 112 -10.94 34.01 -11.87
N ALA A 113 -11.07 35.18 -11.29
CA ALA A 113 -11.99 35.44 -10.17
C ALA A 113 -13.46 35.17 -10.53
N THR A 114 -13.91 35.61 -11.72
CA THR A 114 -15.29 35.39 -12.18
C THR A 114 -15.54 33.92 -12.53
N THR A 115 -14.60 33.28 -13.18
CA THR A 115 -14.67 31.83 -13.51
C THR A 115 -14.72 30.98 -12.25
N LEU A 116 -13.84 31.26 -11.28
CA LEU A 116 -13.82 30.57 -9.98
C LEU A 116 -15.18 30.73 -9.28
N ARG A 117 -15.72 31.94 -9.21
CA ARG A 117 -17.02 32.20 -8.59
C ARG A 117 -18.15 31.40 -9.25
N ASN A 118 -18.17 31.32 -10.57
CA ASN A 118 -19.17 30.55 -11.30
C ASN A 118 -19.05 29.03 -11.00
N ILE A 119 -17.82 28.47 -11.06
CA ILE A 119 -17.59 27.05 -10.79
C ILE A 119 -17.97 26.69 -9.37
N ILE A 120 -17.56 27.49 -8.38
CA ILE A 120 -17.86 27.25 -6.96
C ILE A 120 -19.34 27.45 -6.65
N GLY A 121 -20.02 28.39 -7.31
CA GLY A 121 -21.46 28.59 -7.15
C GLY A 121 -22.33 27.38 -7.55
N ASP A 122 -21.80 26.49 -8.37
CA ASP A 122 -22.46 25.25 -8.77
C ASP A 122 -22.15 24.07 -7.83
N LEU A 123 -21.19 24.23 -6.91
CA LEU A 123 -20.70 23.16 -6.02
C LEU A 123 -21.14 23.42 -4.57
N GLU A 124 -21.39 22.33 -3.85
CA GLU A 124 -21.56 22.34 -2.39
C GLU A 124 -20.20 22.47 -1.69
N LEU A 125 -20.22 22.88 -0.43
CA LEU A 125 -18.99 23.05 0.37
C LEU A 125 -18.12 21.80 0.38
N ASP A 126 -18.69 20.63 0.68
CA ASP A 126 -17.95 19.37 0.72
C ASP A 126 -17.35 18.98 -0.63
N GLN A 127 -18.08 19.26 -1.72
CA GLN A 127 -17.59 19.05 -3.08
C GLN A 127 -16.44 19.98 -3.41
N THR A 128 -16.53 21.23 -2.99
CA THR A 128 -15.47 22.24 -3.20
C THR A 128 -14.17 21.83 -2.50
N LEU A 129 -14.25 21.28 -1.31
CA LEU A 129 -13.09 20.82 -0.54
C LEU A 129 -12.44 19.55 -1.10
N THR A 130 -13.27 18.64 -1.67
CA THR A 130 -12.81 17.31 -2.10
C THR A 130 -12.50 17.23 -3.59
N SER A 131 -13.07 18.11 -4.43
CA SER A 131 -13.00 18.01 -5.90
C SER A 131 -12.09 19.06 -6.53
N ARG A 132 -10.95 19.37 -5.90
CA ARG A 132 -9.98 20.37 -6.40
C ARG A 132 -9.55 20.11 -7.83
N ASP A 133 -9.30 18.86 -8.20
CA ASP A 133 -8.86 18.49 -9.56
C ASP A 133 -9.91 18.82 -10.62
N VAL A 134 -11.19 18.67 -10.29
CA VAL A 134 -12.29 19.02 -11.19
C VAL A 134 -12.36 20.54 -11.37
N ILE A 135 -12.22 21.30 -10.29
CA ILE A 135 -12.19 22.76 -10.30
C ILE A 135 -11.01 23.25 -11.14
N ASN A 136 -9.81 22.75 -10.88
CA ASN A 136 -8.58 23.11 -11.59
C ASN A 136 -8.71 22.86 -13.09
N THR A 137 -9.24 21.68 -13.47
CA THR A 137 -9.43 21.30 -14.87
C THR A 137 -10.45 22.19 -15.58
N LYS A 138 -11.59 22.46 -14.95
CA LYS A 138 -12.62 23.36 -15.50
C LYS A 138 -12.10 24.78 -15.64
N MET A 139 -11.44 25.30 -14.60
CA MET A 139 -10.82 26.63 -14.64
C MET A 139 -9.80 26.74 -15.78
N ARG A 140 -8.88 25.76 -15.87
CA ARG A 140 -7.89 25.75 -16.96
C ARG A 140 -8.53 25.79 -18.33
N SER A 141 -9.55 24.97 -18.57
CA SER A 141 -10.22 24.90 -19.87
C SER A 141 -10.87 26.22 -20.26
N ILE A 142 -11.61 26.86 -19.33
CA ILE A 142 -12.31 28.12 -19.59
C ILE A 142 -11.31 29.27 -19.74
N LEU A 143 -10.27 29.32 -18.90
CA LEU A 143 -9.27 30.37 -18.97
C LEU A 143 -8.44 30.27 -20.25
N ASP A 144 -8.01 29.05 -20.65
CA ASP A 144 -7.22 28.82 -21.86
C ASP A 144 -8.00 29.28 -23.12
N GLU A 145 -9.27 28.88 -23.23
CA GLU A 145 -10.15 29.29 -24.34
C GLU A 145 -10.34 30.82 -24.37
N ALA A 146 -10.58 31.43 -23.24
CA ALA A 146 -10.83 32.87 -23.14
C ALA A 146 -9.57 33.72 -23.35
N THR A 147 -8.38 33.21 -23.10
CA THR A 147 -7.11 33.95 -23.21
C THR A 147 -6.37 33.72 -24.53
N ASP A 148 -6.79 32.73 -25.33
CA ASP A 148 -6.23 32.47 -26.66
C ASP A 148 -6.21 33.70 -27.59
N PRO A 149 -7.30 34.53 -27.67
CA PRO A 149 -7.28 35.76 -28.43
C PRO A 149 -6.28 36.81 -27.93
N TRP A 150 -5.78 36.67 -26.71
CA TRP A 150 -4.75 37.55 -26.12
C TRP A 150 -3.33 37.03 -26.32
N GLY A 151 -3.16 35.87 -27.00
CA GLY A 151 -1.87 35.22 -27.19
C GLY A 151 -1.28 34.67 -25.90
N ILE A 152 -2.12 34.34 -24.93
CA ILE A 152 -1.78 33.73 -23.66
C ILE A 152 -2.28 32.27 -23.66
N LYS A 153 -1.44 31.36 -23.31
CA LYS A 153 -1.79 29.96 -23.08
C LYS A 153 -1.72 29.63 -21.60
N VAL A 154 -2.84 29.18 -21.05
CA VAL A 154 -2.91 28.72 -19.65
C VAL A 154 -2.58 27.25 -19.58
N ASN A 155 -1.41 26.94 -19.05
CA ASN A 155 -0.94 25.57 -18.92
C ASN A 155 -1.60 24.82 -17.77
N ARG A 156 -1.71 25.49 -16.61
CA ARG A 156 -2.23 24.91 -15.37
C ARG A 156 -2.85 25.99 -14.48
N VAL A 157 -3.90 25.60 -13.79
CA VAL A 157 -4.52 26.39 -12.72
C VAL A 157 -4.60 25.52 -11.48
N GLU A 158 -4.28 26.08 -10.34
CA GLU A 158 -4.35 25.39 -9.06
C GLU A 158 -5.05 26.23 -8.01
N VAL A 159 -5.99 25.62 -7.32
CA VAL A 159 -6.56 26.15 -6.09
C VAL A 159 -5.59 25.87 -4.95
N LYS A 160 -5.07 26.93 -4.33
CA LYS A 160 -4.04 26.85 -3.29
C LYS A 160 -4.67 26.59 -1.92
N ASN A 161 -5.44 27.53 -1.41
CA ASN A 161 -6.14 27.40 -0.15
C ASN A 161 -7.65 27.61 -0.33
N ILE A 162 -8.43 26.84 0.43
CA ILE A 162 -9.87 27.02 0.55
C ILE A 162 -10.15 27.25 2.03
N MET A 163 -10.60 28.45 2.36
CA MET A 163 -10.79 28.91 3.74
C MET A 163 -12.27 29.16 4.00
N PRO A 164 -13.00 28.19 4.55
CA PRO A 164 -14.37 28.40 5.00
C PRO A 164 -14.40 29.29 6.26
N PRO A 165 -15.56 29.84 6.62
CA PRO A 165 -15.74 30.56 7.88
C PRO A 165 -15.37 29.70 9.09
N GLU A 166 -14.79 30.31 10.12
CA GLU A 166 -14.26 29.57 11.28
C GLU A 166 -15.34 28.74 11.99
N ALA A 167 -16.57 29.27 12.12
CA ALA A 167 -17.67 28.52 12.72
C ALA A 167 -18.02 27.20 11.99
N ILE A 168 -17.92 27.21 10.66
CA ILE A 168 -18.15 26.01 9.85
C ILE A 168 -16.97 25.03 9.97
N LYS A 169 -15.76 25.57 9.97
CA LYS A 169 -14.53 24.76 10.15
C LYS A 169 -14.56 24.03 11.50
N GLU A 170 -14.90 24.73 12.59
CA GLU A 170 -15.03 24.10 13.92
C GLU A 170 -16.13 23.03 13.96
N ALA A 171 -17.28 23.28 13.31
CA ALA A 171 -18.35 22.30 13.21
C ALA A 171 -17.92 21.04 12.43
N MET A 172 -17.23 21.22 11.29
CA MET A 172 -16.69 20.14 10.48
C MET A 172 -15.60 19.34 11.24
N GLU A 173 -14.69 20.02 11.94
CA GLU A 173 -13.67 19.36 12.75
C GLU A 173 -14.29 18.52 13.86
N LYS A 174 -15.34 19.01 14.52
CA LYS A 174 -16.08 18.24 15.52
C LYS A 174 -16.77 17.03 14.90
N GLN A 175 -17.48 17.21 13.81
CA GLN A 175 -18.15 16.11 13.07
C GLN A 175 -17.16 15.05 12.63
N MET A 176 -16.03 15.46 12.06
CA MET A 176 -14.98 14.54 11.63
C MET A 176 -14.34 13.77 12.80
N ARG A 177 -14.21 14.41 13.96
CA ARG A 177 -13.71 13.74 15.18
C ARG A 177 -14.68 12.66 15.62
N GLU A 178 -15.96 12.98 15.77
CA GLU A 178 -17.00 12.05 16.15
C GLU A 178 -17.12 10.86 15.17
N GLU A 179 -17.02 11.14 13.86
CA GLU A 179 -17.05 10.08 12.85
C GLU A 179 -15.82 9.18 12.90
N ARG A 180 -14.63 9.73 13.18
CA ARG A 180 -13.40 8.92 13.39
C ARG A 180 -13.51 8.06 14.63
N GLU A 181 -13.99 8.60 15.75
CA GLU A 181 -14.20 7.87 16.99
C GLU A 181 -15.23 6.74 16.81
N ARG A 182 -16.31 7.01 16.06
CA ARG A 182 -17.29 5.98 15.72
C ARG A 182 -16.69 4.86 14.86
N ARG A 183 -15.92 5.21 13.82
CA ARG A 183 -15.24 4.22 12.97
C ARG A 183 -14.20 3.41 13.76
N GLU A 184 -13.46 4.06 14.62
CA GLU A 184 -12.49 3.40 15.51
C GLU A 184 -13.18 2.38 16.42
N ALA A 185 -14.28 2.76 17.08
CA ALA A 185 -15.04 1.86 17.94
C ALA A 185 -15.58 0.65 17.17
N ILE A 186 -16.07 0.84 15.92
CA ILE A 186 -16.54 -0.25 15.06
C ILE A 186 -15.39 -1.19 14.70
N LEU A 187 -14.25 -0.64 14.26
CA LEU A 187 -13.08 -1.45 13.87
C LEU A 187 -12.50 -2.25 15.04
N ILE A 188 -12.46 -1.65 16.23
CA ILE A 188 -12.05 -2.35 17.46
C ILE A 188 -13.00 -3.50 17.78
N ALA A 189 -14.33 -3.26 17.72
CA ALA A 189 -15.33 -4.30 17.98
C ALA A 189 -15.28 -5.44 16.95
N GLU A 190 -15.11 -5.12 15.68
CA GLU A 190 -14.93 -6.10 14.60
C GLU A 190 -13.64 -6.90 14.80
N GLY A 191 -12.53 -6.23 15.12
CA GLY A 191 -11.25 -6.87 15.43
C GLY A 191 -11.35 -7.83 16.62
N GLN A 192 -12.02 -7.44 17.69
CA GLN A 192 -12.27 -8.30 18.87
C GLN A 192 -13.12 -9.51 18.51
N LYS A 193 -14.20 -9.30 17.74
CA LYS A 193 -15.04 -10.40 17.26
C LYS A 193 -14.24 -11.38 16.41
N GLN A 194 -13.48 -10.89 15.46
CA GLN A 194 -12.69 -11.76 14.58
C GLN A 194 -11.60 -12.51 15.35
N SER A 195 -10.94 -11.84 16.29
CA SER A 195 -9.97 -12.46 17.20
C SER A 195 -10.59 -13.57 18.03
N ALA A 196 -11.77 -13.31 18.61
CA ALA A 196 -12.49 -14.32 19.42
C ALA A 196 -12.88 -15.55 18.57
N ILE A 197 -13.34 -15.34 17.32
CA ILE A 197 -13.67 -16.43 16.39
C ILE A 197 -12.43 -17.25 16.08
N LEU A 198 -11.32 -16.62 15.69
CA LEU A 198 -10.06 -17.31 15.37
C LEU A 198 -9.51 -18.09 16.55
N VAL A 199 -9.58 -17.53 17.76
CA VAL A 199 -9.16 -18.24 18.98
C VAL A 199 -10.06 -19.47 19.26
N ALA A 200 -11.39 -19.32 19.07
CA ALA A 200 -12.32 -20.43 19.25
C ALA A 200 -12.11 -21.55 18.20
N GLU A 201 -11.89 -21.16 16.94
CA GLU A 201 -11.56 -22.10 15.87
C GLU A 201 -10.22 -22.81 16.11
N GLY A 202 -9.19 -22.08 16.54
CA GLY A 202 -7.90 -22.65 16.91
C GLY A 202 -7.99 -23.65 18.06
N LYS A 203 -8.76 -23.33 19.10
CA LYS A 203 -9.03 -24.27 20.20
C LYS A 203 -9.77 -25.53 19.73
N LYS A 204 -10.81 -25.35 18.92
CA LYS A 204 -11.56 -26.48 18.32
C LYS A 204 -10.62 -27.38 17.52
N GLN A 205 -9.79 -26.81 16.66
CA GLN A 205 -8.85 -27.57 15.82
C GLN A 205 -7.80 -28.29 16.67
N SER A 206 -7.29 -27.62 17.71
CA SER A 206 -6.35 -28.23 18.66
C SER A 206 -6.96 -29.45 19.35
N LEU A 207 -8.18 -29.35 19.87
CA LEU A 207 -8.88 -30.47 20.51
C LEU A 207 -9.14 -31.65 19.55
N ILE A 208 -9.49 -31.36 18.30
CA ILE A 208 -9.69 -32.40 17.28
C ILE A 208 -8.37 -33.12 17.01
N LEU A 209 -7.29 -32.40 16.76
CA LEU A 209 -5.97 -32.97 16.51
C LEU A 209 -5.45 -33.78 17.69
N GLU A 210 -5.68 -33.32 18.92
CA GLU A 210 -5.31 -34.05 20.14
C GLU A 210 -6.08 -35.36 20.27
N ALA A 211 -7.42 -35.32 20.03
CA ALA A 211 -8.24 -36.52 20.05
C ALA A 211 -7.86 -37.53 18.93
N GLU A 212 -7.53 -37.07 17.74
CA GLU A 212 -7.04 -37.90 16.64
C GLU A 212 -5.68 -38.53 16.97
N ALA A 213 -4.76 -37.71 17.53
CA ALA A 213 -3.45 -38.22 17.97
C ALA A 213 -3.55 -39.31 19.07
N HIS A 214 -4.42 -39.09 20.05
CA HIS A 214 -4.71 -40.11 21.08
C HIS A 214 -5.30 -41.38 20.49
N LYS A 215 -6.26 -41.28 19.57
CA LYS A 215 -6.84 -42.42 18.85
C LYS A 215 -5.77 -43.18 18.07
N GLU A 216 -4.93 -42.49 17.32
CA GLU A 216 -3.87 -43.10 16.52
C GLU A 216 -2.83 -43.81 17.41
N ALA A 217 -2.39 -43.14 18.50
CA ALA A 217 -1.49 -43.73 19.48
C ALA A 217 -2.07 -44.99 20.13
N ALA A 218 -3.36 -44.97 20.49
CA ALA A 218 -4.04 -46.15 21.04
C ALA A 218 -4.12 -47.31 20.04
N ILE A 219 -4.43 -47.02 18.77
CA ILE A 219 -4.45 -48.03 17.71
C ILE A 219 -3.04 -48.63 17.48
N GLN A 220 -2.01 -47.80 17.41
CA GLN A 220 -0.65 -48.26 17.21
C GLN A 220 -0.17 -49.11 18.37
N LYS A 221 -0.48 -48.69 19.61
CA LYS A 221 -0.18 -49.46 20.81
C LYS A 221 -0.89 -50.84 20.79
N ALA A 222 -2.19 -50.85 20.50
CA ALA A 222 -2.95 -52.12 20.42
C ALA A 222 -2.44 -53.03 19.30
N ARG A 223 -2.03 -52.51 18.14
CA ARG A 223 -1.42 -53.27 17.06
C ARG A 223 -0.06 -53.86 17.50
N GLY A 224 0.79 -53.05 18.15
CA GLY A 224 2.07 -53.53 18.67
C GLY A 224 1.90 -54.63 19.73
N GLU A 225 0.96 -54.48 20.64
CA GLU A 225 0.65 -55.54 21.63
C GLU A 225 0.11 -56.83 20.96
N ALA A 226 -0.78 -56.69 19.96
CA ALA A 226 -1.28 -57.85 19.23
C ALA A 226 -0.18 -58.58 18.43
N GLU A 227 0.74 -57.84 17.83
CA GLU A 227 1.90 -58.36 17.11
C GLU A 227 2.88 -59.08 18.07
N ALA A 228 3.19 -58.46 19.20
CA ALA A 228 4.01 -59.03 20.23
C ALA A 228 3.42 -60.35 20.78
N ILE A 229 2.09 -60.37 21.02
CA ILE A 229 1.38 -61.59 21.45
C ILE A 229 1.49 -62.69 20.38
N ARG A 230 1.27 -62.32 19.07
CA ARG A 230 1.42 -63.30 17.97
C ARG A 230 2.82 -63.88 17.89
N GLU A 231 3.85 -63.03 17.96
CA GLU A 231 5.26 -63.47 17.95
C GLU A 231 5.56 -64.45 19.11
N VAL A 232 5.11 -64.11 20.32
CA VAL A 232 5.25 -64.95 21.48
C VAL A 232 4.51 -66.29 21.30
N GLN A 233 3.32 -66.30 20.77
CA GLN A 233 2.56 -67.53 20.54
C GLN A 233 3.13 -68.38 19.39
N ASN A 234 3.63 -67.74 18.32
CA ASN A 234 4.34 -68.42 17.24
C ASN A 234 5.64 -69.11 17.76
N ALA A 235 6.44 -68.38 18.53
CA ALA A 235 7.63 -68.88 19.12
C ALA A 235 7.35 -70.12 20.08
N LYS A 236 6.25 -70.00 20.86
CA LYS A 236 5.80 -71.15 21.71
C LYS A 236 5.35 -72.32 20.86
N ALA A 237 4.61 -72.10 19.79
CA ALA A 237 4.10 -73.11 18.86
C ALA A 237 5.30 -73.83 18.15
N GLU A 238 6.30 -73.07 17.69
CA GLU A 238 7.53 -73.64 17.13
C GLU A 238 8.33 -74.46 18.17
N GLY A 239 8.46 -73.89 19.36
CA GLY A 239 9.11 -74.67 20.48
C GLY A 239 8.39 -75.96 20.78
N LEU A 240 7.06 -75.96 20.80
CA LEU A 240 6.28 -77.18 20.97
C LEU A 240 6.41 -78.20 19.80
N LYS A 241 6.50 -77.70 18.55
CA LYS A 241 6.77 -78.56 17.37
C LYS A 241 8.16 -79.17 17.45
N MET A 242 9.20 -78.42 17.79
CA MET A 242 10.56 -78.92 17.96
C MET A 242 10.60 -79.94 19.07
N LEU A 243 9.90 -79.78 20.16
CA LEU A 243 9.79 -80.73 21.24
C LEU A 243 9.09 -82.03 20.79
N LYS A 244 8.03 -81.93 19.97
CA LYS A 244 7.34 -83.10 19.42
C LYS A 244 8.20 -83.90 18.42
N GLU A 245 8.97 -83.19 17.57
CA GLU A 245 9.84 -83.82 16.57
C GLU A 245 11.07 -84.50 17.21
N ALA A 246 11.54 -84.02 18.34
CA ALA A 246 12.67 -84.56 19.08
C ALA A 246 12.38 -85.90 19.80
N LYS A 247 11.21 -86.57 19.63
CA LYS A 247 10.79 -87.78 20.29
C LYS A 247 11.17 -87.81 21.77
N MET A 248 10.57 -86.91 22.51
CA MET A 248 10.90 -86.76 23.95
C MET A 248 10.67 -88.04 24.75
N ASP A 249 11.67 -88.43 25.46
CA ASP A 249 11.61 -89.48 26.43
C ASP A 249 10.82 -89.08 27.68
N ASP A 250 10.22 -90.00 28.37
CA ASP A 250 9.37 -89.79 29.56
C ASP A 250 10.05 -88.92 30.64
N THR A 251 11.37 -88.98 30.68
CA THR A 251 12.26 -88.23 31.59
C THR A 251 12.23 -86.70 31.33
N VAL A 252 12.17 -86.28 30.06
CA VAL A 252 12.13 -84.82 29.67
C VAL A 252 10.74 -84.21 29.95
N LEU A 253 9.68 -85.04 29.82
CA LEU A 253 8.33 -84.61 30.20
C LEU A 253 8.23 -84.40 31.71
N LYS A 254 8.82 -85.20 32.51
CA LYS A 254 8.93 -85.06 33.98
C LYS A 254 9.73 -83.83 34.37
N LEU A 255 10.81 -83.48 33.67
CA LEU A 255 11.64 -82.28 33.92
C LEU A 255 10.85 -81.02 33.60
N ARG A 256 10.11 -80.97 32.47
CA ARG A 256 9.26 -79.84 32.08
C ARG A 256 8.08 -79.61 33.03
N SER A 257 7.54 -80.71 33.57
CA SER A 257 6.48 -80.62 34.58
C SER A 257 6.96 -79.98 35.89
N LEU A 258 8.24 -80.29 36.26
CA LEU A 258 8.88 -79.64 37.41
C LEU A 258 9.23 -78.21 37.19
N GLU A 259 9.71 -77.79 35.98
CA GLU A 259 9.92 -76.41 35.62
C GLU A 259 8.60 -75.59 35.61
N ALA A 260 7.51 -76.15 35.07
CA ALA A 260 6.20 -75.54 35.09
C ALA A 260 5.65 -75.38 36.52
N PHE A 261 5.98 -76.34 37.40
CA PHE A 261 5.63 -76.25 38.80
C PHE A 261 6.45 -75.22 39.56
N GLU A 262 7.73 -75.07 39.25
CA GLU A 262 8.60 -74.01 39.82
C GLU A 262 8.11 -72.62 39.43
N VAL A 263 7.71 -72.39 38.14
CA VAL A 263 7.16 -71.14 37.68
C VAL A 263 5.82 -70.88 38.36
N ALA A 264 4.98 -71.90 38.55
CA ALA A 264 3.71 -71.74 39.25
C ALA A 264 3.88 -71.48 40.75
N ALA A 265 4.88 -72.07 41.36
CA ALA A 265 5.20 -71.91 42.80
C ALA A 265 5.81 -70.51 43.09
N ASN A 266 6.54 -69.92 42.14
CA ASN A 266 7.10 -68.56 42.23
C ASN A 266 6.14 -67.50 41.81
N GLY A 267 4.93 -67.87 41.34
CA GLY A 267 3.87 -66.90 40.99
C GLY A 267 3.21 -66.27 42.25
N GLN A 268 2.80 -65.03 42.17
CA GLN A 268 2.14 -64.32 43.26
C GLN A 268 0.71 -64.83 43.61
N ALA A 269 0.33 -66.01 43.20
CA ALA A 269 -0.98 -66.58 43.45
C ALA A 269 -1.11 -67.21 44.82
N THR A 270 -2.05 -66.81 45.66
CA THR A 270 -2.31 -67.21 47.04
C THR A 270 -2.98 -68.61 47.15
N LYS A 271 -3.41 -69.22 46.04
CA LYS A 271 -3.98 -70.58 46.01
C LYS A 271 -3.43 -71.37 44.85
N LEU A 272 -2.71 -72.43 45.18
CA LEU A 272 -2.23 -73.41 44.21
C LEU A 272 -3.13 -74.66 44.28
N ILE A 273 -3.84 -74.94 43.21
CA ILE A 273 -4.59 -76.22 43.05
C ILE A 273 -3.64 -77.21 42.36
N ILE A 274 -3.13 -78.14 43.07
CA ILE A 274 -2.21 -79.16 42.55
C ILE A 274 -3.06 -80.37 42.12
N PRO A 275 -3.05 -80.82 40.83
CA PRO A 275 -3.67 -82.05 40.43
C PRO A 275 -3.07 -83.25 41.13
N SER A 276 -3.90 -84.20 41.46
CA SER A 276 -3.53 -85.42 42.24
C SER A 276 -2.36 -86.26 41.64
N GLU A 277 -2.18 -86.18 40.33
CA GLU A 277 -1.08 -86.81 39.62
C GLU A 277 0.31 -86.27 39.92
N ILE A 278 0.42 -85.01 40.32
CA ILE A 278 1.66 -84.30 40.68
C ILE A 278 2.00 -84.57 42.18
N GLN A 279 1.03 -84.87 42.99
CA GLN A 279 1.28 -85.13 44.40
C GLN A 279 2.20 -86.38 44.60
N ASN A 280 2.05 -87.34 43.73
CA ASN A 280 2.96 -88.56 43.81
C ASN A 280 4.39 -88.21 43.44
N MET A 281 4.65 -87.22 42.62
CA MET A 281 6.00 -86.73 42.30
C MET A 281 6.57 -85.83 43.40
N ALA A 282 5.83 -85.04 44.07
CA ALA A 282 6.29 -84.26 45.23
C ALA A 282 6.72 -85.13 46.39
N GLY A 283 6.08 -86.27 46.58
CA GLY A 283 6.46 -87.26 47.55
C GLY A 283 7.83 -87.95 47.24
N ILE A 284 8.19 -88.13 45.99
CA ILE A 284 9.46 -88.63 45.54
C ILE A 284 10.59 -87.59 45.77
N VAL A 285 10.33 -86.33 45.52
CA VAL A 285 11.30 -85.23 45.72
C VAL A 285 11.57 -85.00 47.20
N SER A 286 10.58 -85.09 48.05
CA SER A 286 10.76 -85.00 49.51
C SER A 286 11.56 -86.15 50.07
N SER A 287 11.36 -87.37 49.54
CA SER A 287 12.18 -88.57 49.95
C SER A 287 13.62 -88.48 49.47
N ILE A 288 13.90 -87.85 48.30
CA ILE A 288 15.26 -87.65 47.81
C ILE A 288 16.00 -86.56 48.63
N THR A 289 15.31 -85.48 49.04
CA THR A 289 15.92 -84.45 49.91
C THR A 289 16.19 -84.93 51.31
N GLU A 290 15.44 -85.85 51.80
CA GLU A 290 15.67 -86.47 53.08
C GLU A 290 16.88 -87.51 53.08
N ILE A 291 17.10 -88.15 51.95
CA ILE A 291 18.24 -89.01 51.71
C ILE A 291 19.55 -88.21 51.47
N ALA A 292 19.47 -87.02 50.87
CA ALA A 292 20.58 -86.09 50.64
C ALA A 292 21.04 -85.35 51.89
N LYS A 293 20.30 -85.41 52.98
CA LYS A 293 20.57 -84.76 54.26
C LYS A 293 21.12 -85.68 55.33
N LYS A 294 21.45 -86.88 54.93
CA LYS A 294 22.20 -87.83 55.69
C LYS A 294 23.58 -88.08 54.99
#